data_b64df9ef6c6e4e8eee0ffc3de0cce4b9
#
_entry.id   b64df9ef6c6e4e8eee0ffc3de0cce4b9
#
_cell.length_a   1.000
_cell.length_b   1.000
_cell.length_c   1.000
_cell.angle_alpha   90.00
_cell.angle_beta   90.00
_cell.angle_gamma   90.00
#
_symmetry.space_group_name_H-M   'P 1'
#
loop_
_entity.id
_entity.type
_entity.pdbx_description
1 polymer ?
#
loop_
_entity_poly.entity_id
_entity_poly.type
_entity_poly.pdbx_seq_one_letter_code
_entity_poly.pdbx_strand_id
1 'polypeptide(L)'
;MTIRDLVKLLDAQVLRGEDRLDMPVYSACCSDLMSDVLAFVNEKTVLLTGLCNLHVVRTAEMLDLKCLIFVRGKLPGDEVLDRADELHLAVLSTDKTMFTSAGLLYEGGLRGAAMQWDGGREVQVL
;
A
#
# COMPACT_ATOMS: atom_id res chain seq x y z
N MET A 1 -11.30 -0.98 8.26
CA MET A 1 -11.19 -0.79 6.80
C MET A 1 -10.59 -2.05 6.18
N THR A 2 -11.02 -2.41 5.00
CA THR A 2 -10.55 -3.58 4.27
C THR A 2 -9.92 -3.16 2.95
N ILE A 3 -9.24 -4.10 2.26
CA ILE A 3 -8.72 -3.84 0.91
C ILE A 3 -9.86 -3.44 -0.03
N ARG A 4 -11.05 -4.05 0.11
CA ARG A 4 -12.23 -3.67 -0.68
C ARG A 4 -12.58 -2.20 -0.50
N ASP A 5 -12.46 -1.67 0.70
CA ASP A 5 -12.68 -0.24 0.96
C ASP A 5 -11.66 0.64 0.23
N LEU A 6 -10.41 0.20 0.16
CA LEU A 6 -9.37 0.90 -0.60
C LEU A 6 -9.72 0.96 -2.09
N VAL A 7 -10.21 -0.15 -2.65
CA VAL A 7 -10.63 -0.21 -4.05
C VAL A 7 -11.71 0.83 -4.31
N LYS A 8 -12.69 0.94 -3.42
CA LYS A 8 -13.79 1.91 -3.58
C LYS A 8 -13.30 3.35 -3.43
N LEU A 9 -12.50 3.63 -2.40
CA LEU A 9 -12.00 4.99 -2.14
C LEU A 9 -11.14 5.51 -3.29
N LEU A 10 -10.34 4.65 -3.89
CA LEU A 10 -9.39 5.05 -4.93
C LEU A 10 -9.90 4.80 -6.35
N ASP A 11 -11.09 4.23 -6.49
CA ASP A 11 -11.58 3.74 -7.79
C ASP A 11 -10.50 2.89 -8.47
N ALA A 12 -9.94 1.95 -7.71
CA ALA A 12 -8.78 1.18 -8.12
C ALA A 12 -9.17 -0.08 -8.88
N GLN A 13 -8.26 -0.49 -9.75
CA GLN A 13 -8.34 -1.79 -10.43
C GLN A 13 -7.60 -2.83 -9.59
N VAL A 14 -8.21 -3.99 -9.39
CA VAL A 14 -7.56 -5.11 -8.72
C VAL A 14 -6.76 -5.88 -9.75
N LEU A 15 -5.45 -5.88 -9.63
CA LEU A 15 -4.56 -6.60 -10.55
C LEU A 15 -4.31 -8.02 -10.07
N ARG A 16 -4.18 -8.22 -8.76
CA ARG A 16 -4.01 -9.53 -8.12
C ARG A 16 -4.66 -9.51 -6.75
N GLY A 17 -5.07 -10.68 -6.26
CA GLY A 17 -5.57 -10.82 -4.91
C GLY A 17 -7.08 -10.61 -4.77
N GLU A 18 -7.86 -10.91 -5.81
CA GLU A 18 -9.33 -10.78 -5.79
C GLU A 18 -9.96 -11.58 -4.64
N ASP A 19 -9.32 -12.64 -4.19
CA ASP A 19 -9.77 -13.47 -3.09
C ASP A 19 -9.41 -12.92 -1.71
N ARG A 20 -8.73 -11.77 -1.64
CA ARG A 20 -8.24 -11.17 -0.38
C ARG A 20 -8.80 -9.79 -0.10
N LEU A 21 -9.85 -9.38 -0.79
CA LEU A 21 -10.39 -8.02 -0.65
C LEU A 21 -10.99 -7.75 0.73
N ASP A 22 -11.32 -8.77 1.48
CA ASP A 22 -11.88 -8.58 2.82
C ASP A 22 -10.83 -8.58 3.93
N MET A 23 -9.54 -8.64 3.58
CA MET A 23 -8.47 -8.51 4.56
C MET A 23 -8.45 -7.11 5.16
N PRO A 24 -8.26 -7.02 6.48
CA PRO A 24 -8.21 -5.71 7.13
C PRO A 24 -6.92 -4.97 6.83
N VAL A 25 -7.00 -3.64 6.80
CA VAL A 25 -5.86 -2.73 6.65
C VAL A 25 -5.87 -1.74 7.81
N TYR A 26 -4.70 -1.39 8.31
CA TYR A 26 -4.56 -0.62 9.54
C TYR A 26 -3.82 0.70 9.37
N SER A 27 -2.89 0.75 8.43
CA SER A 27 -2.07 1.94 8.20
C SER A 27 -1.61 1.99 6.75
N ALA A 28 -1.10 3.14 6.33
CA ALA A 28 -0.59 3.33 4.97
C ALA A 28 0.74 4.05 4.99
N CYS A 29 1.56 3.76 3.99
CA CYS A 29 2.81 4.44 3.71
C CYS A 29 2.83 4.79 2.23
N CYS A 30 3.25 6.01 1.90
CA CYS A 30 3.37 6.47 0.53
C CYS A 30 4.84 6.82 0.29
N SER A 31 5.54 6.03 -0.51
CA SER A 31 6.95 6.26 -0.77
C SER A 31 7.43 5.54 -2.02
N ASP A 32 8.36 6.18 -2.75
CA ASP A 32 9.12 5.56 -3.82
C ASP A 32 10.53 5.17 -3.35
N LEU A 33 10.89 5.48 -2.11
CA LEU A 33 12.20 5.16 -1.54
C LEU A 33 12.08 3.95 -0.63
N MET A 34 12.48 2.80 -1.14
CA MET A 34 12.30 1.53 -0.42
C MET A 34 13.11 1.43 0.87
N SER A 35 14.23 2.13 0.99
CA SER A 35 14.97 2.17 2.25
C SER A 35 14.17 2.83 3.38
N ASP A 36 13.37 3.85 3.07
CA ASP A 36 12.47 4.45 4.05
C ASP A 36 11.35 3.49 4.44
N VAL A 37 10.80 2.78 3.46
CA VAL A 37 9.75 1.79 3.72
C VAL A 37 10.28 0.72 4.67
N LEU A 38 11.46 0.18 4.42
CA LEU A 38 12.08 -0.83 5.29
C LEU A 38 12.33 -0.33 6.71
N ALA A 39 12.60 0.96 6.87
CA ALA A 39 12.90 1.55 8.18
C ALA A 39 11.68 1.78 9.05
N PHE A 40 10.49 2.05 8.45
CA PHE A 40 9.35 2.58 9.19
C PHE A 40 8.04 1.80 9.05
N VAL A 41 8.00 0.75 8.23
CA VAL A 41 6.76 0.07 7.87
C VAL A 41 6.71 -1.35 8.45
N ASN A 42 5.51 -1.83 8.75
CA ASN A 42 5.29 -3.19 9.26
C ASN A 42 4.22 -3.92 8.40
N GLU A 43 3.94 -5.18 8.74
CA GLU A 43 3.03 -6.06 8.01
C GLU A 43 1.59 -5.56 7.96
N LYS A 44 1.22 -4.60 8.80
CA LYS A 44 -0.15 -4.05 8.85
C LYS A 44 -0.33 -2.88 7.90
N THR A 45 0.69 -2.55 7.13
CA THR A 45 0.73 -1.36 6.30
C THR A 45 0.41 -1.66 4.86
N VAL A 46 -0.36 -0.79 4.23
CA VAL A 46 -0.55 -0.75 2.78
C VAL A 46 0.50 0.19 2.21
N LEU A 47 1.22 -0.24 1.18
CA LEU A 47 2.22 0.59 0.52
C LEU A 47 1.67 1.17 -0.78
N LEU A 48 1.66 2.51 -0.89
CA LEU A 48 1.38 3.23 -2.13
C LEU A 48 2.72 3.67 -2.72
N THR A 49 2.92 3.37 -4.00
CA THR A 49 4.17 3.70 -4.69
C THR A 49 3.97 3.90 -6.18
N GLY A 50 4.84 4.68 -6.79
CA GLY A 50 4.92 4.80 -8.26
C GLY A 50 6.00 3.92 -8.86
N LEU A 51 6.78 3.19 -8.04
CA LEU A 51 7.80 2.27 -8.53
C LEU A 51 7.16 0.94 -8.93
N CYS A 52 7.43 0.49 -10.16
CA CYS A 52 6.85 -0.72 -10.71
C CYS A 52 7.92 -1.78 -11.01
N ASN A 53 8.85 -1.98 -10.10
CA ASN A 53 9.94 -2.94 -10.30
C ASN A 53 9.95 -4.02 -9.19
N LEU A 54 10.78 -5.04 -9.38
CA LEU A 54 10.88 -6.14 -8.42
C LEU A 54 11.38 -5.72 -7.04
N HIS A 55 12.07 -4.59 -6.94
CA HIS A 55 12.53 -4.08 -5.66
C HIS A 55 11.34 -3.84 -4.70
N VAL A 56 10.24 -3.33 -5.22
CA VAL A 56 9.02 -3.10 -4.42
C VAL A 56 8.48 -4.42 -3.86
N VAL A 57 8.44 -5.46 -4.69
CA VAL A 57 7.94 -6.77 -4.27
C VAL A 57 8.88 -7.40 -3.23
N ARG A 58 10.19 -7.25 -3.41
CA ARG A 58 11.16 -7.73 -2.41
C ARG A 58 10.99 -7.04 -1.07
N THR A 59 10.76 -5.73 -1.10
CA THR A 59 10.48 -4.95 0.12
C THR A 59 9.21 -5.46 0.80
N ALA A 60 8.16 -5.69 0.02
CA ALA A 60 6.91 -6.23 0.53
C ALA A 60 7.10 -7.61 1.16
N GLU A 61 7.92 -8.46 0.54
CA GLU A 61 8.25 -9.78 1.08
C GLU A 61 8.97 -9.67 2.42
N MET A 62 9.99 -8.83 2.50
CA MET A 62 10.79 -8.64 3.70
C MET A 62 9.96 -8.13 4.88
N LEU A 63 8.95 -7.32 4.61
CA LEU A 63 8.08 -6.72 5.63
C LEU A 63 6.77 -7.49 5.83
N ASP A 64 6.56 -8.54 5.04
CA ASP A 64 5.33 -9.32 5.03
C ASP A 64 4.09 -8.44 4.79
N LEU A 65 4.19 -7.48 3.90
CA LEU A 65 3.07 -6.63 3.51
C LEU A 65 2.01 -7.47 2.80
N LYS A 66 0.76 -7.04 2.90
CA LYS A 66 -0.37 -7.77 2.31
C LYS A 66 -0.96 -7.07 1.08
N CYS A 67 -0.65 -5.79 0.89
CA CYS A 67 -1.24 -5.02 -0.21
C CYS A 67 -0.28 -3.96 -0.72
N LEU A 68 -0.17 -3.89 -2.04
CA LEU A 68 0.56 -2.85 -2.77
C LEU A 68 -0.43 -2.07 -3.64
N ILE A 69 -0.29 -0.75 -3.70
CA ILE A 69 -1.10 0.11 -4.55
C ILE A 69 -0.17 0.93 -5.43
N PHE A 70 -0.27 0.73 -6.74
CA PHE A 70 0.48 1.52 -7.72
C PHE A 70 -0.36 2.72 -8.13
N VAL A 71 0.22 3.91 -8.06
CA VAL A 71 -0.48 5.19 -8.31
C VAL A 71 -0.16 5.74 -9.69
N ARG A 72 -0.90 6.78 -10.11
CA ARG A 72 -0.74 7.49 -11.39
C ARG A 72 -0.91 6.59 -12.61
N GLY A 73 -1.79 5.61 -12.54
CA GLY A 73 -2.03 4.70 -13.65
C GLY A 73 -0.88 3.76 -13.97
N LYS A 74 0.08 3.62 -13.06
CA LYS A 74 1.21 2.71 -13.24
C LYS A 74 0.74 1.28 -13.20
N LEU A 75 1.20 0.49 -14.18
CA LEU A 75 0.87 -0.93 -14.27
C LEU A 75 2.19 -1.71 -14.23
N PRO A 76 2.43 -2.51 -13.20
CA PRO A 76 3.63 -3.34 -13.15
C PRO A 76 3.56 -4.43 -14.20
N GLY A 77 4.73 -4.85 -14.66
CA GLY A 77 4.83 -5.94 -15.64
C GLY A 77 4.55 -7.30 -15.05
N ASP A 78 4.46 -8.31 -15.93
CA ASP A 78 4.13 -9.68 -15.54
C ASP A 78 5.09 -10.24 -14.50
N GLU A 79 6.37 -9.92 -14.60
CA GLU A 79 7.38 -10.39 -13.65
C GLU A 79 7.06 -9.96 -12.22
N VAL A 80 6.64 -8.72 -12.04
CA VAL A 80 6.23 -8.19 -10.74
C VAL A 80 4.94 -8.84 -10.27
N LEU A 81 3.96 -8.94 -11.15
CA LEU A 81 2.65 -9.53 -10.82
C LEU A 81 2.75 -11.01 -10.47
N ASP A 82 3.57 -11.77 -11.20
CA ASP A 82 3.77 -13.19 -10.93
C ASP A 82 4.42 -13.40 -9.57
N ARG A 83 5.41 -12.59 -9.24
CA ARG A 83 6.05 -12.66 -7.92
C ARG A 83 5.09 -12.27 -6.81
N ALA A 84 4.25 -11.28 -7.04
CA ALA A 84 3.22 -10.88 -6.09
C ALA A 84 2.23 -12.02 -5.82
N ASP A 85 1.84 -12.77 -6.85
CA ASP A 85 0.99 -13.94 -6.69
C ASP A 85 1.66 -15.01 -5.83
N GLU A 86 2.94 -15.29 -6.06
CA GLU A 86 3.68 -16.26 -5.24
C GLU A 86 3.68 -15.88 -3.77
N LEU A 87 3.70 -14.60 -3.48
CA LEU A 87 3.73 -14.06 -2.13
C LEU A 87 2.34 -13.79 -1.54
N HIS A 88 1.30 -14.08 -2.31
CA HIS A 88 -0.10 -13.82 -1.91
C HIS A 88 -0.36 -12.33 -1.60
N LEU A 89 0.27 -11.43 -2.36
CA LEU A 89 0.04 -9.99 -2.24
C LEU A 89 -1.22 -9.60 -3.00
N ALA A 90 -2.03 -8.72 -2.42
CA ALA A 90 -3.05 -8.00 -3.17
C ALA A 90 -2.36 -6.83 -3.87
N VAL A 91 -2.63 -6.65 -5.16
CA VAL A 91 -2.03 -5.58 -5.96
C VAL A 91 -3.14 -4.78 -6.61
N LEU A 92 -3.16 -3.50 -6.31
CA LEU A 92 -4.14 -2.55 -6.85
C LEU A 92 -3.42 -1.51 -7.71
N SER A 93 -4.14 -0.93 -8.67
CA SER A 93 -3.67 0.21 -9.44
C SER A 93 -4.75 1.27 -9.48
N THR A 94 -4.38 2.53 -9.29
CA THR A 94 -5.29 3.66 -9.41
C THR A 94 -4.69 4.72 -10.33
N ASP A 95 -5.57 5.41 -11.07
CA ASP A 95 -5.16 6.53 -11.93
C ASP A 95 -4.82 7.79 -11.13
N LYS A 96 -5.23 7.85 -9.87
CA LYS A 96 -5.02 9.01 -9.01
C LYS A 96 -3.56 9.17 -8.66
N THR A 97 -3.15 10.42 -8.43
CA THR A 97 -1.78 10.72 -7.97
C THR A 97 -1.58 10.19 -6.54
N MET A 98 -0.33 10.11 -6.12
CA MET A 98 0.00 9.72 -4.75
C MET A 98 -0.62 10.68 -3.74
N PHE A 99 -0.55 11.98 -4.00
CA PHE A 99 -1.13 13.00 -3.12
C PHE A 99 -2.65 12.79 -2.93
N THR A 100 -3.39 12.67 -4.03
CA THR A 100 -4.84 12.48 -3.98
C THR A 100 -5.20 11.15 -3.32
N SER A 101 -4.47 10.10 -3.66
CA SER A 101 -4.69 8.77 -3.07
C SER A 101 -4.46 8.80 -1.56
N ALA A 102 -3.37 9.40 -1.11
CA ALA A 102 -3.07 9.54 0.31
C ALA A 102 -4.17 10.33 1.03
N GLY A 103 -4.63 11.42 0.45
CA GLY A 103 -5.70 12.25 1.01
C GLY A 103 -7.00 11.46 1.19
N LEU A 104 -7.40 10.71 0.16
CA LEU A 104 -8.63 9.92 0.21
C LEU A 104 -8.55 8.81 1.27
N LEU A 105 -7.41 8.16 1.41
CA LEU A 105 -7.22 7.13 2.44
C LEU A 105 -7.23 7.73 3.83
N TYR A 106 -6.61 8.89 4.01
CA TYR A 106 -6.58 9.59 5.28
C TYR A 106 -8.00 10.03 5.69
N GLU A 107 -8.75 10.61 4.78
CA GLU A 107 -10.16 10.96 5.01
C GLU A 107 -11.00 9.72 5.35
N GLY A 108 -10.68 8.59 4.75
CA GLY A 108 -11.36 7.32 5.00
C GLY A 108 -11.02 6.69 6.35
N GLY A 109 -10.02 7.23 7.06
CA GLY A 109 -9.69 6.78 8.42
C GLY A 109 -8.33 6.12 8.60
N LEU A 110 -7.56 5.90 7.54
CA LEU A 110 -6.20 5.36 7.68
C LEU A 110 -5.23 6.41 8.21
N ARG A 111 -4.23 5.96 8.93
CA ARG A 111 -3.16 6.79 9.47
C ARG A 111 -1.80 6.28 8.99
N GLY A 112 -0.77 7.09 9.17
CA GLY A 112 0.57 6.76 8.73
C GLY A 112 1.16 5.58 9.48
N ALA A 113 1.93 4.76 8.76
CA ALA A 113 2.69 3.66 9.35
C ALA A 113 3.74 4.21 10.30
N ALA A 114 4.04 3.48 11.37
CA ALA A 114 5.04 3.82 12.38
C ALA A 114 4.74 5.13 13.13
N MET A 115 3.54 5.67 13.02
CA MET A 115 3.11 6.89 13.70
C MET A 115 1.86 6.65 14.52
N GLN A 116 1.70 7.38 15.60
CA GLN A 116 0.43 7.46 16.33
C GLN A 116 -0.03 8.92 16.39
N TRP A 117 -1.31 9.08 16.61
CA TRP A 117 -1.92 10.37 16.78
C TRP A 117 -1.84 10.77 18.25
N ASP A 118 -1.24 11.90 18.54
CA ASP A 118 -1.07 12.39 19.90
C ASP A 118 -1.32 13.90 19.97
N GLY A 119 -2.43 14.29 20.60
CA GLY A 119 -2.76 15.70 20.83
C GLY A 119 -2.90 16.52 19.57
N GLY A 120 -3.37 15.93 18.46
CA GLY A 120 -3.56 16.61 17.19
C GLY A 120 -2.35 16.55 16.25
N ARG A 121 -1.38 15.71 16.53
CA ARG A 121 -0.18 15.55 15.67
C ARG A 121 0.21 14.06 15.59
N GLU A 122 0.91 13.72 14.53
CA GLU A 122 1.53 12.40 14.39
C GLU A 122 2.85 12.37 15.14
N VAL A 123 3.08 11.31 15.91
CA VAL A 123 4.34 11.09 16.60
C VAL A 123 4.86 9.70 16.28
N GLN A 124 6.19 9.56 16.19
CA GLN A 124 6.81 8.29 15.87
C GLN A 124 6.62 7.29 17.00
N VAL A 125 6.24 6.07 16.64
CA VAL A 125 6.12 4.94 17.56
C VAL A 125 7.45 4.20 17.59
N LEU A 126 8.01 4.02 18.75
CA LEU A 126 9.27 3.30 18.93
C LEU A 126 9.01 1.85 19.30
#